data_1bd956844d319f35c7c9da03ef13e71c
#
_entry.id   1bd956844d319f35c7c9da03ef13e71c
#
_cell.length_a   1.000
_cell.length_b   1.000
_cell.length_c   1.000
_cell.angle_alpha   90.00
_cell.angle_beta   90.00
_cell.angle_gamma   90.00
#
_symmetry.space_group_name_H-M   'P 1'
#
loop_
_entity.id
_entity.type
_entity.pdbx_description
1 polymer ?
#
loop_
_entity_poly.entity_id
_entity_poly.type
_entity_poly.pdbx_seq_one_letter_code
_entity_poly.pdbx_strand_id
1 'polypeptide(L)'
;MQVLRRLTSKAERTEWGREHGFASLRTYEDFAASSPVNTYEDLKLAIDRMRQGERDVLWPGQVRWYAKSSGTTNDKSKFIPVSQDGLRDTHYAGGRDAVAWYLGNNPHSRIFDGKALILGGSHASNYNLKNS
;
A
#
# COMPACT_ATOMS: atom_id res chain seq x y z
N MET A 1 12.48 14.40 3.78
CA MET A 1 11.46 15.46 3.60
C MET A 1 10.74 15.41 2.25
N GLN A 2 11.44 15.22 1.11
CA GLN A 2 10.77 15.17 -0.23
C GLN A 2 9.69 14.09 -0.35
N VAL A 3 9.94 12.87 0.15
CA VAL A 3 8.96 11.76 0.07
C VAL A 3 7.71 12.09 0.87
N LEU A 4 7.85 12.55 2.11
CA LEU A 4 6.71 12.93 2.95
C LEU A 4 5.84 13.98 2.25
N ARG A 5 6.44 15.07 1.78
CA ARG A 5 5.71 16.13 1.07
C ARG A 5 4.99 15.61 -0.17
N ARG A 6 5.62 14.74 -0.96
CA ARG A 6 5.00 14.13 -2.13
C ARG A 6 3.77 13.30 -1.75
N LEU A 7 3.86 12.51 -0.69
CA LEU A 7 2.76 11.66 -0.25
C LEU A 7 1.60 12.47 0.33
N THR A 8 1.89 13.43 1.21
CA THR A 8 0.85 14.28 1.83
C THR A 8 0.18 15.19 0.81
N SER A 9 0.92 15.82 -0.10
CA SER A 9 0.34 16.62 -1.19
C SER A 9 -0.54 15.77 -2.11
N LYS A 10 -0.16 14.53 -2.39
CA LYS A 10 -0.97 13.63 -3.21
C LYS A 10 -2.28 13.27 -2.51
N ALA A 11 -2.24 13.05 -1.20
CA ALA A 11 -3.38 12.64 -0.39
C ALA A 11 -4.20 13.80 0.18
N GLU A 12 -3.80 15.07 -0.02
CA GLU A 12 -4.43 16.25 0.61
C GLU A 12 -5.93 16.38 0.37
N ARG A 13 -6.42 15.89 -0.76
CA ARG A 13 -7.84 15.94 -1.16
C ARG A 13 -8.65 14.72 -0.76
N THR A 14 -8.03 13.70 -0.18
CA THR A 14 -8.76 12.56 0.39
C THR A 14 -9.50 12.97 1.65
N GLU A 15 -10.45 12.16 2.10
CA GLU A 15 -11.11 12.35 3.39
C GLU A 15 -10.06 12.42 4.51
N TRP A 16 -9.20 11.42 4.59
CA TRP A 16 -8.10 11.36 5.56
C TRP A 16 -7.17 12.58 5.50
N GLY A 17 -6.78 13.00 4.30
CA GLY A 17 -5.90 14.15 4.12
C GLY A 17 -6.53 15.46 4.57
N ARG A 18 -7.84 15.64 4.36
CA ARG A 18 -8.57 16.80 4.86
C ARG A 18 -8.70 16.79 6.38
N GLU A 19 -9.06 15.66 6.96
CA GLU A 19 -9.20 15.51 8.42
C GLU A 19 -7.89 15.77 9.16
N HIS A 20 -6.77 15.40 8.55
CA HIS A 20 -5.43 15.56 9.13
C HIS A 20 -4.67 16.78 8.59
N GLY A 21 -5.34 17.68 7.88
CA GLY A 21 -4.78 18.96 7.44
C GLY A 21 -3.57 18.84 6.50
N PHE A 22 -3.51 17.83 5.64
CA PHE A 22 -2.33 17.53 4.80
C PHE A 22 -1.91 18.71 3.91
N ALA A 23 -2.84 19.55 3.49
CA ALA A 23 -2.53 20.74 2.69
C ALA A 23 -1.66 21.78 3.42
N SER A 24 -1.70 21.81 4.76
CA SER A 24 -0.98 22.78 5.59
C SER A 24 0.35 22.28 6.14
N LEU A 25 0.66 20.98 6.03
CA LEU A 25 1.87 20.39 6.59
C LEU A 25 3.14 20.90 5.89
N ARG A 26 4.14 21.28 6.67
CA ARG A 26 5.42 21.80 6.19
C ARG A 26 6.60 20.97 6.67
N THR A 27 6.51 20.41 7.86
CA THR A 27 7.57 19.67 8.55
C THR A 27 7.13 18.26 8.91
N TYR A 28 8.07 17.44 9.37
CA TYR A 28 7.78 16.13 9.93
C TYR A 28 7.00 16.27 11.26
N GLU A 29 7.34 17.28 12.04
CA GLU A 29 6.71 17.58 13.32
C GLU A 29 5.23 17.93 13.12
N ASP A 30 4.89 18.72 12.10
CA ASP A 30 3.49 19.01 11.74
C ASP A 30 2.74 17.71 11.41
N PHE A 31 3.37 16.84 10.60
CA PHE A 31 2.78 15.56 10.24
C PHE A 31 2.58 14.66 11.48
N ALA A 32 3.58 14.54 12.33
CA ALA A 32 3.51 13.71 13.52
C ALA A 32 2.45 14.20 14.52
N ALA A 33 2.26 15.53 14.61
CA ALA A 33 1.23 16.14 15.46
C ALA A 33 -0.18 15.95 14.89
N SER A 34 -0.34 15.95 13.57
CA SER A 34 -1.66 15.85 12.92
C SER A 34 -2.11 14.42 12.63
N SER A 35 -1.16 13.48 12.56
CA SER A 35 -1.44 12.10 12.14
C SER A 35 -1.11 11.14 13.28
N PRO A 36 -2.10 10.75 14.09
CA PRO A 36 -1.87 9.81 15.19
C PRO A 36 -1.48 8.43 14.67
N VAL A 37 -0.82 7.65 15.50
CA VAL A 37 -0.55 6.24 15.21
C VAL A 37 -1.87 5.47 15.28
N ASN A 38 -2.23 4.82 14.18
CA ASN A 38 -3.47 4.07 14.05
C ASN A 38 -3.20 2.57 14.03
N THR A 39 -4.10 1.80 14.61
CA THR A 39 -4.18 0.35 14.42
C THR A 39 -5.01 0.03 13.18
N TYR A 40 -5.01 -1.24 12.76
CA TYR A 40 -5.90 -1.69 11.68
C TYR A 40 -7.38 -1.48 12.02
N GLU A 41 -7.77 -1.69 13.27
CA GLU A 41 -9.17 -1.56 13.69
C GLU A 41 -9.66 -0.11 13.60
N ASP A 42 -8.79 0.87 13.83
CA ASP A 42 -9.12 2.29 13.69
C ASP A 42 -9.40 2.65 12.21
N LEU A 43 -8.69 2.01 11.28
CA LEU A 43 -8.83 2.26 9.84
C LEU A 43 -9.84 1.34 9.14
N LYS A 44 -10.37 0.34 9.84
CA LYS A 44 -11.17 -0.73 9.26
C LYS A 44 -12.41 -0.23 8.53
N LEU A 45 -13.14 0.71 9.13
CA LEU A 45 -14.34 1.28 8.51
C LEU A 45 -14.00 1.99 7.20
N ALA A 46 -12.93 2.79 7.18
CA ALA A 46 -12.46 3.46 5.97
C ALA A 46 -12.03 2.43 4.91
N ILE A 47 -11.31 1.37 5.30
CA ILE A 47 -10.90 0.29 4.41
C ILE A 47 -12.11 -0.45 3.85
N ASP A 48 -13.13 -0.74 4.65
CA ASP A 48 -14.34 -1.42 4.19
C ASP A 48 -15.14 -0.57 3.20
N ARG A 49 -15.22 0.75 3.39
CA ARG A 49 -15.80 1.70 2.42
C ARG A 49 -15.02 1.69 1.09
N MET A 50 -13.68 1.72 1.18
CA MET A 50 -12.82 1.60 -0.01
C MET A 50 -13.06 0.28 -0.77
N ARG A 51 -13.23 -0.83 -0.05
CA ARG A 51 -13.55 -2.15 -0.63
C ARG A 51 -14.91 -2.18 -1.32
N GLN A 52 -15.84 -1.33 -0.90
CA GLN A 52 -17.15 -1.14 -1.54
C GLN A 52 -17.07 -0.21 -2.76
N GLY A 53 -15.88 0.26 -3.11
CA GLY A 53 -15.62 1.09 -4.28
C GLY A 53 -15.58 2.59 -4.01
N GLU A 54 -15.68 3.02 -2.75
CA GLU A 54 -15.59 4.43 -2.40
C GLU A 54 -14.20 4.99 -2.71
N ARG A 55 -14.19 6.19 -3.27
CA ARG A 55 -12.98 6.86 -3.75
C ARG A 55 -12.50 7.90 -2.76
N ASP A 56 -11.23 8.21 -2.84
CA ASP A 56 -10.64 9.35 -2.13
C ASP A 56 -10.80 9.30 -0.61
N VAL A 57 -10.88 8.09 -0.03
CA VAL A 57 -10.97 7.89 1.44
C VAL A 57 -9.59 8.04 2.07
N LEU A 58 -8.76 6.99 2.05
CA LEU A 58 -7.39 7.02 2.60
C LEU A 58 -6.34 7.38 1.55
N TRP A 59 -6.61 7.15 0.27
CA TRP A 59 -5.72 7.41 -0.86
C TRP A 59 -6.51 7.92 -2.06
N PRO A 60 -5.91 8.77 -2.92
CA PRO A 60 -6.61 9.32 -4.08
C PRO A 60 -7.10 8.26 -5.06
N GLY A 61 -8.30 8.48 -5.55
CA GLY A 61 -8.94 7.60 -6.51
C GLY A 61 -9.49 6.32 -5.88
N GLN A 62 -9.78 5.33 -6.73
CA GLN A 62 -10.27 4.02 -6.31
C GLN A 62 -9.11 3.04 -6.13
N VAL A 63 -9.03 2.39 -4.98
CA VAL A 63 -8.12 1.27 -4.73
C VAL A 63 -8.83 -0.02 -5.11
N ARG A 64 -8.24 -0.77 -6.06
CA ARG A 64 -8.84 -2.00 -6.62
C ARG A 64 -8.26 -3.27 -6.05
N TRP A 65 -7.07 -3.22 -5.46
CA TRP A 65 -6.37 -4.39 -4.94
C TRP A 65 -6.23 -4.33 -3.43
N TYR A 66 -6.41 -5.49 -2.80
CA TYR A 66 -6.28 -5.65 -1.36
C TYR A 66 -5.48 -6.91 -1.07
N ALA A 67 -4.37 -6.76 -0.38
CA ALA A 67 -3.63 -7.90 0.14
C ALA A 67 -4.38 -8.45 1.36
N LYS A 68 -4.65 -9.76 1.34
CA LYS A 68 -5.25 -10.45 2.48
C LYS A 68 -4.13 -11.01 3.36
N SER A 69 -4.05 -10.59 4.63
CA SER A 69 -3.11 -11.18 5.56
C SER A 69 -3.52 -12.61 5.91
N SER A 70 -2.52 -13.49 6.14
CA SER A 70 -2.76 -14.77 6.77
C SER A 70 -3.19 -14.52 8.21
N GLY A 71 -4.50 -14.61 8.52
CA GLY A 71 -4.97 -14.60 9.90
C GLY A 71 -4.36 -15.77 10.66
N THR A 72 -3.80 -15.55 11.83
CA THR A 72 -3.54 -16.61 12.79
C THR A 72 -4.88 -17.13 13.31
N THR A 73 -4.94 -18.35 13.82
CA THR A 73 -6.12 -19.20 14.08
C THR A 73 -7.31 -18.54 14.79
N ASN A 74 -7.16 -17.37 15.39
CA ASN A 74 -8.20 -16.61 16.09
C ASN A 74 -8.39 -15.17 15.58
N ASP A 75 -7.63 -14.71 14.59
CA ASP A 75 -7.73 -13.34 14.09
C ASP A 75 -8.30 -13.35 12.66
N LYS A 76 -9.33 -12.55 12.44
CA LYS A 76 -9.94 -12.40 11.11
C LYS A 76 -8.90 -11.82 10.15
N SER A 77 -8.77 -12.41 8.97
CA SER A 77 -7.89 -11.89 7.92
C SER A 77 -8.11 -10.39 7.69
N LYS A 78 -7.03 -9.63 7.67
CA LYS A 78 -7.03 -8.19 7.41
C LYS A 78 -6.89 -7.93 5.91
N PHE A 79 -7.58 -6.92 5.42
CA PHE A 79 -7.48 -6.48 4.03
C PHE A 79 -6.69 -5.18 3.97
N ILE A 80 -5.51 -5.23 3.39
CA ILE A 80 -4.60 -4.09 3.30
C ILE A 80 -4.75 -3.47 1.91
N PRO A 81 -5.19 -2.20 1.81
CA PRO A 81 -5.32 -1.53 0.52
C PRO A 81 -3.98 -1.43 -0.20
N VAL A 82 -3.95 -1.80 -1.48
CA VAL A 82 -2.75 -1.71 -2.31
C VAL A 82 -3.03 -0.75 -3.45
N SER A 83 -2.52 0.46 -3.33
CA SER A 83 -2.65 1.47 -4.38
C SER A 83 -1.74 1.16 -5.57
N GLN A 84 -2.09 1.67 -6.75
CA GLN A 84 -1.22 1.56 -7.93
C GLN A 84 0.14 2.22 -7.72
N ASP A 85 0.17 3.32 -6.97
CA ASP A 85 1.43 3.97 -6.59
C ASP A 85 2.28 3.07 -5.68
N GLY A 86 1.66 2.43 -4.68
CA GLY A 86 2.35 1.48 -3.80
C GLY A 86 2.92 0.29 -4.58
N LEU A 87 2.18 -0.24 -5.56
CA LEU A 87 2.71 -1.29 -6.44
C LEU A 87 3.92 -0.81 -7.24
N ARG A 88 3.80 0.35 -7.90
CA ARG A 88 4.86 0.87 -8.77
C ARG A 88 6.08 1.33 -7.98
N ASP A 89 5.88 2.19 -6.98
CA ASP A 89 6.95 2.95 -6.33
C ASP A 89 7.59 2.19 -5.15
N THR A 90 6.93 1.15 -4.65
CA THR A 90 7.42 0.34 -3.52
C THR A 90 7.64 -1.12 -3.95
N HIS A 91 6.61 -1.82 -4.36
CA HIS A 91 6.70 -3.27 -4.61
C HIS A 91 7.60 -3.59 -5.82
N TYR A 92 7.29 -3.04 -6.99
CA TYR A 92 8.09 -3.31 -8.21
C TYR A 92 9.46 -2.62 -8.15
N ALA A 93 9.53 -1.40 -7.66
CA ALA A 93 10.80 -0.70 -7.51
C ALA A 93 11.71 -1.44 -6.51
N GLY A 94 11.20 -1.84 -5.35
CA GLY A 94 11.97 -2.58 -4.36
C GLY A 94 12.45 -3.93 -4.86
N GLY A 95 11.59 -4.68 -5.59
CA GLY A 95 11.98 -5.95 -6.21
C GLY A 95 13.09 -5.78 -7.24
N ARG A 96 12.99 -4.78 -8.12
CA ARG A 96 14.03 -4.43 -9.09
C ARG A 96 15.34 -4.06 -8.39
N ASP A 97 15.28 -3.21 -7.39
CA ASP A 97 16.45 -2.71 -6.69
C ASP A 97 17.16 -3.83 -5.90
N ALA A 98 16.40 -4.76 -5.29
CA ALA A 98 16.94 -5.94 -4.64
C ALA A 98 17.73 -6.84 -5.63
N VAL A 99 17.16 -7.08 -6.82
CA VAL A 99 17.83 -7.86 -7.89
C VAL A 99 19.06 -7.11 -8.39
N ALA A 100 18.97 -5.81 -8.64
CA ALA A 100 20.10 -4.99 -9.08
C ALA A 100 21.26 -5.01 -8.06
N TRP A 101 20.93 -4.90 -6.78
CA TRP A 101 21.91 -5.00 -5.69
C TRP A 101 22.57 -6.37 -5.62
N TYR A 102 21.78 -7.43 -5.75
CA TYR A 102 22.30 -8.78 -5.77
C TYR A 102 23.29 -8.99 -6.94
N LEU A 103 22.91 -8.59 -8.16
CA LEU A 103 23.76 -8.71 -9.35
C LEU A 103 25.01 -7.84 -9.26
N GLY A 104 24.91 -6.62 -8.71
CA GLY A 104 26.06 -5.75 -8.47
C GLY A 104 27.10 -6.37 -7.56
N ASN A 105 26.66 -7.12 -6.55
CA ASN A 105 27.56 -7.84 -5.62
C ASN A 105 27.96 -9.24 -6.12
N ASN A 106 27.27 -9.78 -7.12
CA ASN A 106 27.51 -11.12 -7.66
C ASN A 106 27.55 -11.09 -9.21
N PRO A 107 28.59 -10.47 -9.82
CA PRO A 107 28.63 -10.23 -11.27
C PRO A 107 28.63 -11.51 -12.13
N HIS A 108 29.00 -12.64 -11.54
CA HIS A 108 28.96 -13.95 -12.21
C HIS A 108 27.67 -14.74 -11.91
N SER A 109 26.68 -14.11 -11.30
CA SER A 109 25.42 -14.77 -10.97
C SER A 109 24.66 -15.18 -12.23
N ARG A 110 24.11 -16.39 -12.20
CA ARG A 110 23.29 -16.97 -13.25
C ARG A 110 21.80 -17.05 -12.84
N ILE A 111 21.34 -16.14 -12.00
CA ILE A 111 19.98 -16.15 -11.45
C ILE A 111 18.88 -16.14 -12.53
N PHE A 112 19.18 -15.61 -13.72
CA PHE A 112 18.23 -15.57 -14.85
C PHE A 112 18.48 -16.64 -15.92
N ASP A 113 19.47 -17.52 -15.74
CA ASP A 113 19.85 -18.52 -16.74
C ASP A 113 19.04 -19.81 -16.64
N GLY A 114 17.90 -19.82 -16.08
CA GLY A 114 17.14 -21.03 -15.87
C GLY A 114 15.65 -20.80 -15.64
N LYS A 115 15.00 -21.83 -15.08
CA LYS A 115 13.60 -21.76 -14.69
C LYS A 115 13.50 -21.27 -13.25
N ALA A 116 12.60 -20.31 -12.98
CA ALA A 116 12.27 -19.88 -11.63
C ALA A 116 11.02 -20.65 -11.13
N LEU A 117 11.07 -21.12 -9.88
CA LEU A 117 9.90 -21.64 -9.19
C LEU A 117 9.32 -20.53 -8.32
N ILE A 118 8.07 -20.16 -8.59
CA ILE A 118 7.36 -19.14 -7.82
C ILE A 118 6.18 -19.82 -7.11
N LEU A 119 6.19 -19.76 -5.78
CA LEU A 119 5.06 -20.17 -4.96
C LEU A 119 4.17 -18.95 -4.73
N GLY A 120 3.05 -18.90 -5.42
CA GLY A 120 2.06 -17.84 -5.31
C GLY A 120 0.87 -18.24 -4.43
N GLY A 121 0.13 -17.24 -3.93
CA GLY A 121 -1.16 -17.45 -3.30
C GLY A 121 -2.26 -17.73 -4.33
N SER A 122 -3.44 -18.16 -3.86
CA SER A 122 -4.60 -18.34 -4.73
C SER A 122 -5.18 -17.00 -5.18
N HIS A 123 -5.57 -16.91 -6.46
CA HIS A 123 -6.37 -15.83 -6.99
C HIS A 123 -7.87 -16.10 -6.75
N ALA A 124 -8.29 -16.22 -5.49
CA ALA A 124 -9.71 -16.28 -5.18
C ALA A 124 -10.31 -14.89 -5.39
N SER A 125 -11.03 -14.68 -6.49
CA SER A 125 -11.86 -13.50 -6.67
C SER A 125 -13.05 -13.59 -5.71
N ASN A 126 -13.14 -12.67 -4.77
CA ASN A 126 -14.33 -12.51 -3.95
C ASN A 126 -15.39 -11.80 -4.80
N TYR A 127 -16.33 -12.58 -5.36
CA TYR A 127 -17.47 -12.07 -6.12
C TYR A 127 -18.42 -11.16 -5.33
N ASN A 128 -18.24 -11.02 -4.02
CA ASN A 128 -19.05 -10.18 -3.14
C ASN A 128 -18.56 -8.73 -3.02
N LEU A 129 -17.52 -8.35 -3.74
CA LEU A 129 -17.07 -6.96 -3.80
C LEU A 129 -17.54 -6.39 -5.14
N LYS A 130 -18.41 -5.38 -5.10
CA LYS A 130 -18.80 -4.58 -6.27
C LYS A 130 -17.59 -3.81 -6.81
N ASN A 131 -16.65 -4.52 -7.39
CA ASN A 131 -15.53 -3.97 -8.14
C ASN A 131 -15.69 -4.41 -9.59
N SER A 132 -16.71 -3.89 -10.22
CA SER A 132 -16.84 -3.89 -11.68
C SER A 132 -16.39 -2.56 -12.23
#